data_c899a45a72cc2491c927ff1036ee4c29
#
_entry.id   c899a45a72cc2491c927ff1036ee4c29
#
_cell.length_a   1.000
_cell.length_b   1.000
_cell.length_c   1.000
_cell.angle_alpha   90.00
_cell.angle_beta   90.00
_cell.angle_gamma   90.00
#
_symmetry.space_group_name_H-M   'P 1'
#
loop_
_entity.id
_entity.type
_entity.pdbx_description
1 polymer ?
#
loop_
_entity_poly.entity_id
_entity_poly.type
_entity_poly.pdbx_seq_one_letter_code
_entity_poly.pdbx_strand_id
1 'polypeptide(L)'
;MNVTVRRPDESGGIVVAGRPMPAFNAIEIEPLTGAAGCEIKGVDLTKPLLEDVLEEIMRAFEHFLVIMLRDQDLSPEQHKSFSRHFGEIIELPQAPTYGEHHDMQEVRREAHEPVSVVPFTRFHTDSPFLAQPPLCMVMRALDVPRYGGDTAFANMYLAYEELSDGLRKIVDGLKVVYSGKDIWAKNAKLDPDKRLRLRESHHYTEDQLESTHPAVRRHPQTGRKALYVTQAYFKRFEGWSDEDSRGLLEQLGALPYRLQYQCRIRWQPNTLIVWDNRFLQHCGVHDYANERRHLIRTTIRGERPI
;
A
#
# COMPACT_ATOMS: atom_id res chain seq x y z
N MET A 1 24.92 15.34 6.73
CA MET A 1 23.55 15.29 6.20
C MET A 1 22.70 16.16 7.11
N ASN A 2 22.24 17.32 6.63
CA ASN A 2 21.32 18.14 7.43
C ASN A 2 19.95 17.47 7.39
N VAL A 3 19.55 16.84 8.50
CA VAL A 3 18.19 16.40 8.72
C VAL A 3 17.37 17.67 8.91
N THR A 4 16.58 18.04 7.90
CA THR A 4 15.64 19.14 8.04
C THR A 4 14.51 18.65 8.94
N VAL A 5 14.59 18.96 10.22
CA VAL A 5 13.47 18.75 11.15
C VAL A 5 12.34 19.65 10.66
N ARG A 6 11.25 19.06 10.17
CA ARG A 6 10.04 19.80 9.81
C ARG A 6 9.51 20.49 11.07
N ARG A 7 9.53 21.83 11.06
CA ARG A 7 8.94 22.62 12.16
C ARG A 7 7.41 22.51 12.07
N PRO A 8 6.69 22.51 13.22
CA PRO A 8 5.25 22.80 13.21
C PRO A 8 5.00 24.07 12.41
N ASP A 9 3.85 24.19 11.79
CA ASP A 9 3.51 25.46 11.17
C ASP A 9 3.54 26.58 12.23
N GLU A 10 3.72 27.82 11.82
CA GLU A 10 3.81 28.97 12.73
C GLU A 10 2.52 29.20 13.53
N SER A 11 1.39 28.55 13.14
CA SER A 11 0.10 28.57 13.83
C SER A 11 0.01 27.58 14.99
N GLY A 12 1.02 26.68 15.16
CA GLY A 12 1.03 25.63 16.17
C GLY A 12 0.11 24.44 15.86
N GLY A 13 -0.41 24.36 14.63
CA GLY A 13 -1.27 23.26 14.17
C GLY A 13 -0.51 21.94 13.97
N ILE A 14 -1.25 20.83 14.01
CA ILE A 14 -0.72 19.49 13.72
C ILE A 14 -0.41 19.38 12.22
N VAL A 15 0.83 18.97 11.89
CA VAL A 15 1.27 18.72 10.51
C VAL A 15 1.50 17.24 10.32
N VAL A 16 0.77 16.61 9.38
CA VAL A 16 0.92 15.21 9.01
C VAL A 16 1.06 15.10 7.50
N ALA A 17 1.86 14.15 7.04
CA ALA A 17 2.16 13.94 5.63
C ALA A 17 2.70 15.21 4.92
N GLY A 18 3.33 16.11 5.67
CA GLY A 18 3.87 17.38 5.17
C GLY A 18 2.81 18.48 4.94
N ARG A 19 1.58 18.32 5.46
CA ARG A 19 0.47 19.27 5.30
C ARG A 19 -0.21 19.54 6.65
N PRO A 20 -0.73 20.77 6.90
CA PRO A 20 -1.58 21.03 8.06
C PRO A 20 -2.78 20.09 8.10
N MET A 21 -3.09 19.54 9.26
CA MET A 21 -4.22 18.65 9.46
C MET A 21 -5.54 19.40 9.26
N PRO A 22 -6.47 18.91 8.40
CA PRO A 22 -7.79 19.50 8.26
C PRO A 22 -8.64 19.29 9.53
N ALA A 23 -9.66 20.10 9.70
CA ALA A 23 -10.63 19.90 10.76
C ALA A 23 -11.57 18.74 10.44
N PHE A 24 -11.92 17.96 11.48
CA PHE A 24 -12.90 16.88 11.45
C PHE A 24 -13.96 17.14 12.53
N ASN A 25 -15.24 16.96 12.20
CA ASN A 25 -16.36 17.23 13.11
C ASN A 25 -17.27 16.01 13.31
N ALA A 26 -17.36 15.13 12.29
CA ALA A 26 -18.20 13.94 12.31
C ALA A 26 -17.45 12.68 12.78
N ILE A 27 -16.09 12.69 12.73
CA ILE A 27 -15.24 11.59 13.18
C ILE A 27 -14.12 12.09 14.08
N GLU A 28 -13.65 11.23 14.99
CA GLU A 28 -12.47 11.51 15.81
C GLU A 28 -11.23 10.92 15.12
N ILE A 29 -10.18 11.74 14.99
CA ILE A 29 -8.92 11.39 14.33
C ILE A 29 -7.76 11.43 15.32
N GLU A 30 -7.01 10.33 15.36
CA GLU A 30 -5.72 10.25 16.07
C GLU A 30 -4.60 9.97 15.07
N PRO A 31 -3.71 10.93 14.74
CA PRO A 31 -2.56 10.71 13.88
C PRO A 31 -1.60 9.65 14.45
N LEU A 32 -1.13 8.72 13.62
CA LEU A 32 -0.16 7.68 14.03
C LEU A 32 1.27 8.21 14.06
N THR A 33 1.65 8.97 13.03
CA THR A 33 2.98 9.61 12.93
C THR A 33 2.87 10.91 12.13
N GLY A 34 3.92 11.72 12.16
CA GLY A 34 4.03 12.90 11.29
C GLY A 34 4.21 12.56 9.79
N ALA A 35 4.49 11.33 9.45
CA ALA A 35 4.70 10.91 8.06
C ALA A 35 3.41 10.48 7.35
N ALA A 36 2.59 9.68 8.01
CA ALA A 36 1.36 9.13 7.48
C ALA A 36 0.55 8.43 8.59
N GLY A 37 -0.68 8.08 8.26
CA GLY A 37 -1.55 7.22 9.03
C GLY A 37 -2.34 7.94 10.13
N CYS A 38 -3.60 7.56 10.25
CA CYS A 38 -4.43 7.92 11.40
C CYS A 38 -5.33 6.77 11.82
N GLU A 39 -5.71 6.76 13.09
CA GLU A 39 -6.82 5.98 13.61
C GLU A 39 -8.09 6.82 13.59
N ILE A 40 -9.16 6.28 13.03
CA ILE A 40 -10.50 6.84 13.05
C ILE A 40 -11.28 6.14 14.16
N LYS A 41 -11.80 6.89 15.12
CA LYS A 41 -12.54 6.38 16.27
C LYS A 41 -14.03 6.68 16.14
N GLY A 42 -14.85 5.88 16.83
CA GLY A 42 -16.29 6.12 16.95
C GLY A 42 -17.10 5.72 15.71
N VAL A 43 -16.49 5.13 14.69
CA VAL A 43 -17.17 4.66 13.47
C VAL A 43 -17.38 3.15 13.51
N ASP A 44 -18.61 2.71 13.27
CA ASP A 44 -19.04 1.32 13.19
C ASP A 44 -19.48 1.01 11.74
N LEU A 45 -18.62 0.30 10.99
CA LEU A 45 -18.85 -0.04 9.59
C LEU A 45 -19.86 -1.20 9.42
N THR A 46 -20.37 -1.80 10.51
CA THR A 46 -21.47 -2.76 10.42
C THR A 46 -22.80 -2.08 10.12
N LYS A 47 -22.87 -0.76 10.27
CA LYS A 47 -24.03 0.10 10.06
C LYS A 47 -23.86 0.96 8.80
N PRO A 48 -24.95 1.42 8.19
CA PRO A 48 -24.88 2.44 7.15
C PRO A 48 -24.19 3.71 7.66
N LEU A 49 -23.25 4.22 6.88
CA LEU A 49 -22.56 5.47 7.19
C LEU A 49 -23.44 6.68 6.84
N LEU A 50 -23.43 7.70 7.68
CA LEU A 50 -23.97 9.01 7.34
C LEU A 50 -23.05 9.67 6.30
N GLU A 51 -23.61 10.56 5.48
CA GLU A 51 -22.89 11.20 4.37
C GLU A 51 -21.70 12.03 4.87
N ASP A 52 -21.87 12.80 5.91
CA ASP A 52 -20.83 13.62 6.55
C ASP A 52 -19.69 12.77 7.13
N VAL A 53 -20.02 11.63 7.74
CA VAL A 53 -19.02 10.65 8.24
C VAL A 53 -18.21 10.08 7.08
N LEU A 54 -18.88 9.69 5.98
CA LEU A 54 -18.20 9.15 4.80
C LEU A 54 -17.30 10.21 4.14
N GLU A 55 -17.77 11.44 3.97
CA GLU A 55 -16.97 12.54 3.43
C GLU A 55 -15.70 12.78 4.26
N GLU A 56 -15.83 12.74 5.60
CA GLU A 56 -14.67 12.90 6.48
C GLU A 56 -13.70 11.72 6.44
N ILE A 57 -14.20 10.48 6.31
CA ILE A 57 -13.36 9.29 6.09
C ILE A 57 -12.56 9.44 4.79
N MET A 58 -13.20 9.88 3.69
CA MET A 58 -12.52 10.07 2.40
C MET A 58 -11.48 11.20 2.49
N ARG A 59 -11.78 12.29 3.20
CA ARG A 59 -10.84 13.38 3.47
C ARG A 59 -9.66 12.93 4.33
N ALA A 60 -9.92 12.08 5.34
CA ALA A 60 -8.87 11.49 6.16
C ALA A 60 -7.97 10.56 5.32
N PHE A 61 -8.53 9.72 4.47
CA PHE A 61 -7.78 8.86 3.56
C PHE A 61 -6.85 9.66 2.64
N GLU A 62 -7.37 10.73 2.01
CA GLU A 62 -6.57 11.60 1.14
C GLU A 62 -5.45 12.33 1.89
N HIS A 63 -5.70 12.72 3.13
CA HIS A 63 -4.73 13.47 3.93
C HIS A 63 -3.66 12.57 4.54
N PHE A 64 -4.06 11.48 5.19
CA PHE A 64 -3.17 10.62 5.97
C PHE A 64 -2.60 9.45 5.18
N LEU A 65 -3.15 9.15 3.99
CA LEU A 65 -2.75 8.06 3.07
C LEU A 65 -2.97 6.64 3.63
N VAL A 66 -3.06 6.49 4.94
CA VAL A 66 -3.48 5.26 5.64
C VAL A 66 -4.49 5.64 6.69
N ILE A 67 -5.67 5.03 6.65
CA ILE A 67 -6.67 5.12 7.71
C ILE A 67 -6.85 3.77 8.36
N MET A 68 -7.08 3.77 9.65
CA MET A 68 -7.26 2.57 10.47
C MET A 68 -8.50 2.71 11.33
N LEU A 69 -9.33 1.66 11.34
CA LEU A 69 -10.48 1.52 12.22
C LEU A 69 -10.33 0.23 13.02
N ARG A 70 -10.52 0.30 14.32
CA ARG A 70 -10.49 -0.86 15.22
C ARG A 70 -11.88 -1.49 15.36
N ASP A 71 -11.92 -2.72 15.84
CA ASP A 71 -13.13 -3.44 16.25
C ASP A 71 -14.21 -3.58 15.15
N GLN A 72 -13.79 -3.69 13.90
CA GLN A 72 -14.66 -3.81 12.74
C GLN A 72 -14.94 -5.29 12.42
N ASP A 73 -15.91 -5.91 13.12
CA ASP A 73 -16.33 -7.29 12.87
C ASP A 73 -17.33 -7.35 11.72
N LEU A 74 -16.81 -7.32 10.49
CA LEU A 74 -17.60 -7.22 9.27
C LEU A 74 -17.84 -8.60 8.63
N SER A 75 -19.04 -8.81 8.10
CA SER A 75 -19.24 -9.86 7.09
C SER A 75 -18.45 -9.51 5.81
N PRO A 76 -18.18 -10.48 4.92
CA PRO A 76 -17.57 -10.21 3.62
C PRO A 76 -18.31 -9.14 2.81
N GLU A 77 -19.63 -9.15 2.83
CA GLU A 77 -20.43 -8.18 2.10
C GLU A 77 -20.37 -6.77 2.69
N GLN A 78 -20.32 -6.65 4.03
CA GLN A 78 -20.09 -5.34 4.68
C GLN A 78 -18.70 -4.79 4.35
N HIS A 79 -17.65 -5.64 4.36
CA HIS A 79 -16.31 -5.26 3.95
C HIS A 79 -16.31 -4.75 2.50
N LYS A 80 -16.94 -5.48 1.58
CA LYS A 80 -17.06 -5.07 0.17
C LYS A 80 -17.89 -3.81 -0.01
N SER A 81 -18.98 -3.66 0.77
CA SER A 81 -19.80 -2.45 0.74
C SER A 81 -18.99 -1.21 1.12
N PHE A 82 -18.23 -1.28 2.20
CA PHE A 82 -17.32 -0.19 2.58
C PHE A 82 -16.26 0.07 1.50
N SER A 83 -15.66 -0.98 0.95
CA SER A 83 -14.64 -0.88 -0.09
C SER A 83 -15.12 -0.13 -1.34
N ARG A 84 -16.39 -0.30 -1.73
CA ARG A 84 -16.96 0.35 -2.91
C ARG A 84 -17.04 1.88 -2.81
N HIS A 85 -16.96 2.46 -1.60
CA HIS A 85 -16.84 3.91 -1.46
C HIS A 85 -15.53 4.47 -2.04
N PHE A 86 -14.48 3.65 -2.13
CA PHE A 86 -13.20 4.02 -2.75
C PHE A 86 -13.15 3.77 -4.26
N GLY A 87 -14.10 3.01 -4.80
CA GLY A 87 -14.19 2.69 -6.22
C GLY A 87 -14.58 1.24 -6.53
N GLU A 88 -14.35 0.84 -7.76
CA GLU A 88 -14.65 -0.51 -8.24
C GLU A 88 -13.68 -1.53 -7.65
N ILE A 89 -14.22 -2.60 -7.05
CA ILE A 89 -13.40 -3.73 -6.59
C ILE A 89 -12.99 -4.56 -7.81
N ILE A 90 -11.70 -4.88 -7.89
CA ILE A 90 -11.14 -5.73 -8.94
C ILE A 90 -10.61 -7.04 -8.39
N GLU A 91 -10.70 -8.08 -9.21
CA GLU A 91 -10.03 -9.35 -8.93
C GLU A 91 -8.55 -9.27 -9.34
N LEU A 92 -7.67 -9.79 -8.49
CA LEU A 92 -6.25 -9.95 -8.80
C LEU A 92 -5.94 -11.44 -8.94
N PRO A 93 -5.72 -11.94 -10.17
CA PRO A 93 -5.60 -13.37 -10.43
C PRO A 93 -4.35 -14.02 -9.79
N GLN A 94 -3.36 -13.21 -9.40
CA GLN A 94 -2.13 -13.69 -8.75
C GLN A 94 -2.25 -13.88 -7.23
N ALA A 95 -3.40 -13.56 -6.62
CA ALA A 95 -3.59 -13.66 -5.18
C ALA A 95 -4.61 -14.75 -4.82
N PRO A 96 -4.40 -15.50 -3.72
CA PRO A 96 -5.39 -16.44 -3.21
C PRO A 96 -6.69 -15.73 -2.86
N THR A 97 -7.82 -16.37 -3.13
CA THR A 97 -9.15 -15.81 -2.84
C THR A 97 -9.66 -16.25 -1.47
N TYR A 98 -10.52 -15.46 -0.85
CA TYR A 98 -11.16 -15.77 0.43
C TYR A 98 -12.43 -16.61 0.19
N GLY A 99 -12.26 -17.92 0.29
CA GLY A 99 -13.36 -18.86 0.03
C GLY A 99 -13.97 -18.69 -1.36
N GLU A 100 -15.28 -18.50 -1.43
CA GLU A 100 -16.02 -18.29 -2.68
C GLU A 100 -16.03 -16.82 -3.14
N HIS A 101 -15.43 -15.90 -2.36
CA HIS A 101 -15.36 -14.47 -2.67
C HIS A 101 -14.14 -14.18 -3.56
N HIS A 102 -14.33 -14.25 -4.87
CA HIS A 102 -13.23 -14.07 -5.86
C HIS A 102 -12.68 -12.64 -5.91
N ASP A 103 -13.49 -11.67 -5.50
CA ASP A 103 -13.19 -10.26 -5.37
C ASP A 103 -12.50 -9.89 -4.03
N MET A 104 -12.27 -10.89 -3.16
CA MET A 104 -11.51 -10.73 -1.92
C MET A 104 -10.29 -11.65 -1.92
N GLN A 105 -9.13 -11.10 -1.57
CA GLN A 105 -7.89 -11.87 -1.47
C GLN A 105 -7.59 -12.23 -0.03
N GLU A 106 -6.96 -13.39 0.14
CA GLU A 106 -6.49 -13.89 1.42
C GLU A 106 -4.98 -13.67 1.56
N VAL A 107 -4.55 -13.08 2.66
CA VAL A 107 -3.14 -12.98 3.05
C VAL A 107 -2.96 -13.78 4.32
N ARG A 108 -2.58 -15.06 4.17
CA ARG A 108 -2.55 -16.01 5.26
C ARG A 108 -1.19 -16.70 5.38
N ARG A 109 -0.76 -16.86 6.61
CA ARG A 109 0.34 -17.73 7.02
C ARG A 109 -0.13 -18.57 8.20
N GLU A 110 0.03 -19.91 8.09
CA GLU A 110 -0.25 -20.83 9.18
C GLU A 110 0.91 -20.87 10.18
N ALA A 111 0.63 -21.28 11.42
CA ALA A 111 1.61 -21.30 12.50
C ALA A 111 2.84 -22.19 12.20
N HIS A 112 2.67 -23.26 11.45
CA HIS A 112 3.72 -24.20 11.07
C HIS A 112 4.50 -23.79 9.81
N GLU A 113 4.06 -22.77 9.08
CA GLU A 113 4.74 -22.32 7.86
C GLU A 113 5.95 -21.45 8.20
N PRO A 114 7.10 -21.68 7.55
CA PRO A 114 8.31 -20.87 7.80
C PRO A 114 8.10 -19.42 7.31
N VAL A 115 8.75 -18.49 7.99
CA VAL A 115 8.71 -17.05 7.65
C VAL A 115 9.17 -16.77 6.22
N SER A 116 10.06 -17.59 5.66
CA SER A 116 10.58 -17.49 4.30
C SER A 116 9.51 -17.67 3.20
N VAL A 117 8.31 -18.15 3.55
CA VAL A 117 7.21 -18.36 2.60
C VAL A 117 6.40 -17.07 2.36
N VAL A 118 6.57 -16.07 3.22
CA VAL A 118 5.78 -14.83 3.10
C VAL A 118 6.38 -13.93 2.02
N PRO A 119 5.64 -13.63 0.96
CA PRO A 119 6.09 -12.69 -0.06
C PRO A 119 6.15 -11.25 0.51
N PHE A 120 7.00 -10.42 -0.11
CA PHE A 120 6.99 -8.97 0.14
C PHE A 120 7.53 -8.52 1.51
N THR A 121 8.69 -9.04 1.89
CA THR A 121 9.47 -8.57 3.05
C THR A 121 10.20 -7.24 2.82
N ARG A 122 10.06 -6.63 1.64
CA ARG A 122 10.64 -5.35 1.26
C ARG A 122 9.54 -4.34 0.97
N PHE A 123 9.85 -3.06 1.15
CA PHE A 123 8.93 -2.00 0.74
C PHE A 123 8.59 -2.11 -0.75
N HIS A 124 7.30 -2.08 -1.06
CA HIS A 124 6.78 -2.20 -2.41
C HIS A 124 5.43 -1.47 -2.57
N THR A 125 5.11 -1.19 -3.81
CA THR A 125 3.77 -0.82 -4.27
C THR A 125 3.16 -2.05 -4.93
N ASP A 126 1.89 -2.33 -4.70
CA ASP A 126 1.21 -3.50 -5.28
C ASP A 126 0.97 -3.34 -6.77
N SER A 127 1.31 -4.38 -7.52
CA SER A 127 1.02 -4.55 -8.95
C SER A 127 1.38 -3.37 -9.88
N PRO A 128 2.56 -2.74 -9.75
CA PRO A 128 2.94 -1.61 -10.59
C PRO A 128 3.18 -2.02 -12.05
N PHE A 129 3.23 -3.32 -12.35
CA PHE A 129 3.35 -3.85 -13.71
C PHE A 129 2.04 -3.79 -14.50
N LEU A 130 0.90 -3.51 -13.87
CA LEU A 130 -0.37 -3.30 -14.56
C LEU A 130 -0.40 -1.91 -15.22
N ALA A 131 -1.08 -1.80 -16.36
CA ALA A 131 -1.29 -0.51 -17.02
C ALA A 131 -2.06 0.49 -16.14
N GLN A 132 -2.94 -0.02 -15.30
CA GLN A 132 -3.68 0.70 -14.27
C GLN A 132 -3.44 0.02 -12.92
N PRO A 133 -2.36 0.36 -12.20
CA PRO A 133 -2.12 -0.18 -10.88
C PRO A 133 -3.23 0.17 -9.90
N PRO A 134 -3.49 -0.67 -8.88
CA PRO A 134 -4.53 -0.40 -7.89
C PRO A 134 -4.45 0.98 -7.26
N LEU A 135 -5.61 1.59 -7.00
CA LEU A 135 -5.73 2.85 -6.27
C LEU A 135 -5.40 2.64 -4.79
N CYS A 136 -6.12 1.74 -4.16
CA CYS A 136 -5.98 1.43 -2.75
C CYS A 136 -6.39 -0.02 -2.46
N MET A 137 -6.06 -0.48 -1.27
CA MET A 137 -6.56 -1.73 -0.72
C MET A 137 -7.30 -1.46 0.59
N VAL A 138 -8.38 -2.20 0.80
CA VAL A 138 -9.07 -2.27 2.08
C VAL A 138 -8.76 -3.63 2.69
N MET A 139 -8.08 -3.66 3.82
CA MET A 139 -7.61 -4.90 4.45
C MET A 139 -8.13 -5.01 5.88
N ARG A 140 -8.62 -6.19 6.24
CA ARG A 140 -9.07 -6.49 7.60
C ARG A 140 -8.33 -7.69 8.17
N ALA A 141 -7.99 -7.61 9.45
CA ALA A 141 -7.40 -8.70 10.21
C ALA A 141 -8.48 -9.63 10.76
N LEU A 142 -8.36 -10.93 10.48
CA LEU A 142 -9.20 -11.99 11.06
C LEU A 142 -8.49 -12.64 12.25
N ASP A 143 -7.21 -12.97 12.06
CA ASP A 143 -6.38 -13.60 13.08
C ASP A 143 -4.96 -13.02 12.99
N VAL A 144 -4.39 -12.68 14.12
CA VAL A 144 -3.10 -12.01 14.20
C VAL A 144 -2.25 -12.58 15.34
N PRO A 145 -0.92 -12.61 15.18
CA PRO A 145 -0.04 -13.06 16.25
C PRO A 145 -0.14 -12.10 17.45
N ARG A 146 0.14 -12.64 18.64
CA ARG A 146 0.13 -11.85 19.91
C ARG A 146 1.16 -10.72 19.89
N TYR A 147 2.22 -10.84 19.11
CA TYR A 147 3.26 -9.83 18.89
C TYR A 147 3.80 -9.90 17.47
N GLY A 148 4.31 -8.77 16.98
CA GLY A 148 4.84 -8.67 15.62
C GLY A 148 3.79 -8.79 14.54
N GLY A 149 4.22 -9.08 13.32
CA GLY A 149 3.32 -9.21 12.17
C GLY A 149 2.73 -7.89 11.68
N ASP A 150 3.30 -6.77 12.08
CA ASP A 150 2.86 -5.43 11.72
C ASP A 150 3.00 -5.18 10.21
N THR A 151 2.40 -4.09 9.74
CA THR A 151 2.65 -3.55 8.40
C THR A 151 3.23 -2.16 8.51
N ALA A 152 4.39 -1.94 7.88
CA ALA A 152 5.01 -0.63 7.77
C ALA A 152 4.64 0.01 6.43
N PHE A 153 4.41 1.33 6.45
CA PHE A 153 4.10 2.15 5.28
C PHE A 153 5.11 3.28 5.20
N ALA A 154 5.53 3.64 3.98
CA ALA A 154 6.44 4.74 3.72
C ALA A 154 5.81 5.76 2.77
N ASN A 155 5.78 7.02 3.17
CA ASN A 155 5.22 8.14 2.42
C ASN A 155 6.17 8.58 1.31
N MET A 156 5.80 8.32 0.07
CA MET A 156 6.63 8.60 -1.10
C MET A 156 6.53 10.05 -1.59
N TYR A 157 5.57 10.84 -1.09
CA TYR A 157 5.59 12.30 -1.25
C TYR A 157 6.79 12.89 -0.51
N LEU A 158 6.96 12.52 0.77
CA LEU A 158 8.06 12.99 1.59
C LEU A 158 9.40 12.55 1.01
N ALA A 159 9.48 11.31 0.52
CA ALA A 159 10.69 10.79 -0.13
C ALA A 159 11.06 11.61 -1.37
N TYR A 160 10.08 12.03 -2.18
CA TYR A 160 10.32 12.89 -3.34
C TYR A 160 10.72 14.32 -2.93
N GLU A 161 9.99 14.91 -1.99
CA GLU A 161 10.18 16.30 -1.55
C GLU A 161 11.54 16.54 -0.91
N GLU A 162 12.15 15.52 -0.29
CA GLU A 162 13.47 15.57 0.33
C GLU A 162 14.62 15.19 -0.62
N LEU A 163 14.35 14.88 -1.89
CA LEU A 163 15.40 14.69 -2.88
C LEU A 163 16.17 16.02 -3.09
N SER A 164 17.48 15.93 -3.31
CA SER A 164 18.25 17.07 -3.79
C SER A 164 17.71 17.55 -5.15
N ASP A 165 17.90 18.84 -5.45
CA ASP A 165 17.42 19.41 -6.73
C ASP A 165 18.00 18.71 -7.96
N GLY A 166 19.26 18.25 -7.89
CA GLY A 166 19.89 17.49 -8.97
C GLY A 166 19.22 16.13 -9.17
N LEU A 167 18.99 15.40 -8.09
CA LEU A 167 18.33 14.09 -8.16
C LEU A 167 16.87 14.21 -8.57
N ARG A 168 16.17 15.25 -8.08
CA ARG A 168 14.78 15.55 -8.46
C ARG A 168 14.65 15.81 -9.96
N LYS A 169 15.58 16.60 -10.54
CA LYS A 169 15.62 16.85 -12.00
C LYS A 169 15.83 15.56 -12.80
N ILE A 170 16.64 14.63 -12.29
CA ILE A 170 16.86 13.34 -12.94
C ILE A 170 15.59 12.51 -12.92
N VAL A 171 14.99 12.28 -11.74
CA VAL A 171 13.83 11.39 -11.61
C VAL A 171 12.57 11.93 -12.26
N ASP A 172 12.41 13.26 -12.35
CA ASP A 172 11.27 13.91 -13.02
C ASP A 172 11.18 13.56 -14.52
N GLY A 173 12.31 13.26 -15.15
CA GLY A 173 12.39 12.88 -16.57
C GLY A 173 12.40 11.37 -16.84
N LEU A 174 12.46 10.55 -15.79
CA LEU A 174 12.58 9.10 -15.94
C LEU A 174 11.22 8.40 -15.98
N LYS A 175 11.22 7.26 -16.68
CA LYS A 175 10.16 6.26 -16.58
C LYS A 175 10.75 4.93 -16.14
N VAL A 176 9.96 4.15 -15.44
CA VAL A 176 10.30 2.83 -14.93
C VAL A 176 9.55 1.77 -15.69
N VAL A 177 10.26 0.77 -16.18
CA VAL A 177 9.68 -0.47 -16.70
C VAL A 177 9.49 -1.44 -15.54
N TYR A 178 8.24 -1.80 -15.25
CA TYR A 178 7.88 -2.79 -14.26
C TYR A 178 7.48 -4.10 -14.93
N SER A 179 7.88 -5.24 -14.35
CA SER A 179 7.52 -6.56 -14.86
C SER A 179 7.10 -7.50 -13.72
N GLY A 180 5.93 -8.12 -13.88
CA GLY A 180 5.43 -9.20 -13.02
C GLY A 180 5.87 -10.60 -13.47
N LYS A 181 6.54 -10.74 -14.61
CA LYS A 181 6.88 -12.02 -15.26
C LYS A 181 7.68 -12.96 -14.36
N ASP A 182 8.67 -12.43 -13.64
CA ASP A 182 9.51 -13.25 -12.75
C ASP A 182 8.74 -13.81 -11.55
N ILE A 183 7.83 -13.01 -10.98
CA ILE A 183 6.97 -13.45 -9.86
C ILE A 183 5.98 -14.49 -10.36
N TRP A 184 5.41 -14.28 -11.54
CA TRP A 184 4.52 -15.23 -12.18
C TRP A 184 5.23 -16.56 -12.45
N ALA A 185 6.44 -16.52 -12.99
CA ALA A 185 7.26 -17.70 -13.25
C ALA A 185 7.68 -18.43 -11.96
N LYS A 186 7.92 -17.70 -10.86
CA LYS A 186 8.18 -18.30 -9.53
C LYS A 186 6.94 -18.96 -8.96
N ASN A 187 5.78 -18.32 -9.05
CA ASN A 187 4.50 -18.87 -8.60
C ASN A 187 4.14 -20.14 -9.38
N ALA A 188 4.47 -20.19 -10.67
CA ALA A 188 4.27 -21.38 -11.51
C ALA A 188 5.11 -22.60 -11.07
N LYS A 189 6.18 -22.40 -10.30
CA LYS A 189 7.06 -23.46 -9.76
C LYS A 189 6.73 -23.85 -8.32
N LEU A 190 5.72 -23.24 -7.72
CA LEU A 190 5.29 -23.59 -6.36
C LEU A 190 4.68 -25.00 -6.32
N ASP A 191 4.76 -25.61 -5.13
CA ASP A 191 4.08 -26.84 -4.78
C ASP A 191 2.61 -26.82 -5.20
N PRO A 192 2.03 -27.93 -5.72
CA PRO A 192 0.64 -28.04 -6.10
C PRO A 192 -0.36 -27.53 -5.05
N ASP A 193 -0.12 -27.79 -3.76
CA ASP A 193 -0.98 -27.32 -2.67
C ASP A 193 -0.92 -25.79 -2.48
N LYS A 194 0.21 -25.19 -2.83
CA LYS A 194 0.33 -23.72 -2.87
C LYS A 194 -0.25 -23.11 -4.15
N ARG A 195 -0.21 -23.85 -5.26
CA ARG A 195 -0.88 -23.49 -6.51
C ARG A 195 -2.40 -23.51 -6.39
N LEU A 196 -2.97 -24.48 -5.65
CA LEU A 196 -4.40 -24.56 -5.40
C LEU A 196 -4.97 -23.33 -4.71
N ARG A 197 -4.13 -22.58 -3.99
CA ARG A 197 -4.48 -21.28 -3.40
C ARG A 197 -4.38 -20.12 -4.41
N LEU A 198 -3.62 -20.30 -5.48
CA LEU A 198 -3.50 -19.36 -6.60
C LEU A 198 -4.41 -19.89 -7.72
N ARG A 199 -5.57 -19.32 -7.90
CA ARG A 199 -6.55 -19.83 -8.85
C ARG A 199 -6.01 -19.90 -10.28
N GLU A 200 -6.26 -21.04 -10.93
CA GLU A 200 -5.96 -21.29 -12.35
C GLU A 200 -6.82 -20.43 -13.32
N SER A 201 -7.80 -19.67 -12.82
CA SER A 201 -8.91 -19.18 -13.64
C SER A 201 -8.70 -17.84 -14.34
N HIS A 202 -7.66 -17.08 -14.00
CA HIS A 202 -7.43 -15.78 -14.66
C HIS A 202 -5.94 -15.63 -14.97
N HIS A 203 -5.58 -15.87 -16.21
CA HIS A 203 -4.22 -15.66 -16.70
C HIS A 203 -4.09 -14.24 -17.24
N TYR A 204 -3.12 -13.46 -16.70
CA TYR A 204 -2.62 -12.31 -17.43
C TYR A 204 -1.91 -12.79 -18.70
N THR A 205 -2.14 -12.12 -19.80
CA THR A 205 -1.31 -12.28 -20.99
C THR A 205 0.07 -11.65 -20.73
N GLU A 206 1.11 -12.08 -21.45
CA GLU A 206 2.48 -11.60 -21.22
C GLU A 206 2.63 -10.08 -21.35
N ASP A 207 1.85 -9.45 -22.22
CA ASP A 207 1.78 -8.01 -22.40
C ASP A 207 1.13 -7.28 -21.23
N GLN A 208 0.23 -7.93 -20.50
CA GLN A 208 -0.38 -7.39 -19.27
C GLN A 208 0.54 -7.46 -18.05
N LEU A 209 1.62 -8.22 -18.11
CA LEU A 209 2.61 -8.38 -17.04
C LEU A 209 3.76 -7.37 -17.10
N GLU A 210 3.72 -6.42 -18.02
CA GLU A 210 4.75 -5.39 -18.11
C GLU A 210 4.13 -4.03 -18.47
N SER A 211 4.52 -3.00 -17.74
CA SER A 211 4.09 -1.62 -18.00
C SER A 211 5.21 -0.63 -17.71
N THR A 212 5.16 0.49 -18.41
CA THR A 212 6.06 1.62 -18.19
C THR A 212 5.29 2.77 -17.57
N HIS A 213 5.79 3.28 -16.45
CA HIS A 213 5.20 4.39 -15.70
C HIS A 213 6.23 5.48 -15.39
N PRO A 214 5.81 6.74 -15.17
CA PRO A 214 6.73 7.77 -14.72
C PRO A 214 7.38 7.38 -13.37
N ALA A 215 8.66 7.68 -13.18
CA ALA A 215 9.35 7.49 -11.90
C ALA A 215 8.81 8.43 -10.80
N VAL A 216 8.13 9.50 -11.20
CA VAL A 216 7.45 10.47 -10.32
C VAL A 216 5.99 10.54 -10.74
N ARG A 217 5.11 10.06 -9.85
CA ARG A 217 3.67 10.09 -10.06
C ARG A 217 3.07 11.37 -9.50
N ARG A 218 2.08 11.93 -10.21
CA ARG A 218 1.32 13.10 -9.76
C ARG A 218 -0.03 12.68 -9.20
N HIS A 219 -0.44 13.33 -8.12
CA HIS A 219 -1.81 13.18 -7.64
C HIS A 219 -2.77 13.91 -8.61
N PRO A 220 -3.82 13.25 -9.12
CA PRO A 220 -4.64 13.82 -10.19
C PRO A 220 -5.37 15.11 -9.81
N GLN A 221 -5.81 15.25 -8.55
CA GLN A 221 -6.52 16.44 -8.09
C GLN A 221 -5.58 17.53 -7.55
N THR A 222 -4.55 17.15 -6.78
CA THR A 222 -3.69 18.12 -6.09
C THR A 222 -2.42 18.49 -6.86
N GLY A 223 -2.05 17.69 -7.86
CA GLY A 223 -0.79 17.83 -8.59
C GLY A 223 0.47 17.51 -7.76
N ARG A 224 0.32 17.12 -6.48
CA ARG A 224 1.45 16.77 -5.61
C ARG A 224 2.21 15.58 -6.18
N LYS A 225 3.53 15.66 -6.15
CA LYS A 225 4.44 14.66 -6.72
C LYS A 225 4.93 13.68 -5.68
N ALA A 226 4.92 12.40 -6.01
CA ALA A 226 5.49 11.32 -5.20
C ALA A 226 6.48 10.50 -6.01
N LEU A 227 7.52 9.99 -5.37
CA LEU A 227 8.43 9.05 -5.99
C LEU A 227 7.69 7.72 -6.21
N TYR A 228 7.62 7.27 -7.46
CA TYR A 228 6.97 6.02 -7.86
C TYR A 228 8.00 5.03 -8.38
N VAL A 229 9.00 4.72 -7.54
CA VAL A 229 10.07 3.75 -7.81
C VAL A 229 10.09 2.74 -6.68
N THR A 230 9.73 1.50 -6.97
CA THR A 230 9.77 0.37 -6.03
C THR A 230 10.72 -0.71 -6.53
N GLN A 231 11.53 -1.29 -5.63
CA GLN A 231 12.45 -2.37 -6.00
C GLN A 231 11.72 -3.65 -6.41
N ALA A 232 10.54 -3.90 -5.84
CA ALA A 232 9.69 -4.99 -6.29
C ALA A 232 9.19 -4.72 -7.71
N TYR A 233 9.22 -5.71 -8.56
CA TYR A 233 8.78 -5.62 -9.96
C TYR A 233 9.62 -4.70 -10.86
N PHE A 234 10.61 -3.98 -10.34
CA PHE A 234 11.48 -3.12 -11.15
C PHE A 234 12.32 -3.96 -12.12
N LYS A 235 12.34 -3.56 -13.38
CA LYS A 235 13.19 -4.14 -14.40
C LYS A 235 14.34 -3.19 -14.75
N ARG A 236 14.05 -2.01 -15.23
CA ARG A 236 15.01 -0.96 -15.57
C ARG A 236 14.33 0.41 -15.70
N PHE A 237 15.10 1.45 -15.80
CA PHE A 237 14.59 2.70 -16.35
C PHE A 237 14.44 2.59 -17.88
N GLU A 238 13.42 3.25 -18.44
CA GLU A 238 13.17 3.24 -19.87
C GLU A 238 14.38 3.83 -20.62
N GLY A 239 14.89 3.10 -21.63
CA GLY A 239 16.06 3.51 -22.38
C GLY A 239 17.42 3.23 -21.72
N TRP A 240 17.43 2.70 -20.48
CA TRP A 240 18.66 2.32 -19.78
C TRP A 240 18.88 0.81 -19.85
N SER A 241 20.14 0.37 -19.71
CA SER A 241 20.43 -1.04 -19.45
C SER A 241 20.05 -1.42 -18.00
N ASP A 242 19.92 -2.72 -17.72
CA ASP A 242 19.69 -3.23 -16.38
C ASP A 242 20.87 -2.87 -15.43
N GLU A 243 22.11 -2.84 -15.98
CA GLU A 243 23.31 -2.49 -15.25
C GLU A 243 23.35 -0.99 -14.87
N ASP A 244 23.10 -0.11 -15.84
CA ASP A 244 23.05 1.35 -15.61
C ASP A 244 21.96 1.74 -14.62
N SER A 245 20.86 1.00 -14.62
CA SER A 245 19.70 1.27 -13.74
C SER A 245 19.98 0.96 -12.27
N ARG A 246 20.91 0.03 -11.99
CA ARG A 246 21.10 -0.56 -10.65
C ARG A 246 21.48 0.46 -9.59
N GLY A 247 22.47 1.30 -9.86
CA GLY A 247 22.98 2.27 -8.87
C GLY A 247 21.89 3.27 -8.43
N LEU A 248 21.13 3.80 -9.40
CA LEU A 248 20.04 4.73 -9.09
C LEU A 248 18.87 4.01 -8.39
N LEU A 249 18.53 2.78 -8.80
CA LEU A 249 17.51 1.98 -8.13
C LEU A 249 17.87 1.71 -6.66
N GLU A 250 19.13 1.36 -6.37
CA GLU A 250 19.59 1.11 -4.99
C GLU A 250 19.45 2.37 -4.14
N GLN A 251 19.85 3.53 -4.66
CA GLN A 251 19.74 4.81 -3.98
C GLN A 251 18.26 5.19 -3.70
N LEU A 252 17.38 5.10 -4.69
CA LEU A 252 15.97 5.44 -4.55
C LEU A 252 15.22 4.40 -3.70
N GLY A 253 15.56 3.11 -3.87
CA GLY A 253 14.96 2.00 -3.13
C GLY A 253 15.33 1.94 -1.65
N ALA A 254 16.37 2.70 -1.22
CA ALA A 254 16.71 2.86 0.19
C ALA A 254 15.84 3.91 0.91
N LEU A 255 15.16 4.78 0.18
CA LEU A 255 14.37 5.88 0.76
C LEU A 255 13.20 5.40 1.64
N PRO A 256 12.41 4.40 1.27
CA PRO A 256 11.30 3.92 2.10
C PRO A 256 11.75 3.42 3.48
N TYR A 257 13.02 3.04 3.65
CA TYR A 257 13.56 2.56 4.92
C TYR A 257 13.93 3.68 5.90
N ARG A 258 13.82 4.95 5.51
CA ARG A 258 14.05 6.08 6.41
C ARG A 258 12.88 6.24 7.36
N LEU A 259 13.15 6.21 8.67
CA LEU A 259 12.15 6.25 9.72
C LEU A 259 11.20 7.46 9.65
N GLN A 260 11.73 8.63 9.23
CA GLN A 260 10.93 9.86 9.11
C GLN A 260 9.87 9.83 8.01
N TYR A 261 9.88 8.81 7.14
CA TYR A 261 8.84 8.63 6.11
C TYR A 261 7.80 7.60 6.50
N GLN A 262 7.98 6.93 7.65
CA GLN A 262 7.22 5.74 7.97
C GLN A 262 6.11 5.97 9.00
N CYS A 263 5.04 5.18 8.84
CA CYS A 263 4.18 4.78 9.93
C CYS A 263 4.11 3.25 10.00
N ARG A 264 3.75 2.72 11.17
CA ARG A 264 3.65 1.29 11.41
C ARG A 264 2.29 0.96 12.04
N ILE A 265 1.58 0.02 11.46
CA ILE A 265 0.30 -0.47 11.94
C ILE A 265 0.53 -1.76 12.71
N ARG A 266 0.22 -1.73 14.01
CA ARG A 266 0.08 -2.93 14.82
C ARG A 266 -1.32 -3.49 14.64
N TRP A 267 -1.39 -4.71 14.15
CA TRP A 267 -2.66 -5.39 13.94
C TRP A 267 -3.26 -5.88 15.25
N GLN A 268 -4.57 -5.83 15.31
CA GLN A 268 -5.44 -6.49 16.29
C GLN A 268 -6.55 -7.20 15.52
N PRO A 269 -7.18 -8.24 16.07
CA PRO A 269 -8.36 -8.83 15.43
C PRO A 269 -9.38 -7.75 15.07
N ASN A 270 -10.03 -7.88 13.92
CA ASN A 270 -11.01 -6.92 13.41
C ASN A 270 -10.48 -5.48 13.18
N THR A 271 -9.17 -5.28 13.14
CA THR A 271 -8.61 -4.03 12.63
C THR A 271 -8.81 -3.98 11.12
N LEU A 272 -9.42 -2.90 10.62
CA LEU A 272 -9.53 -2.59 9.20
C LEU A 272 -8.65 -1.39 8.87
N ILE A 273 -7.91 -1.48 7.77
CA ILE A 273 -7.12 -0.37 7.23
C ILE A 273 -7.44 -0.16 5.75
N VAL A 274 -7.30 1.09 5.32
CA VAL A 274 -7.25 1.45 3.90
C VAL A 274 -5.96 2.20 3.66
N TRP A 275 -5.20 1.83 2.63
CA TRP A 275 -4.01 2.59 2.24
C TRP A 275 -3.97 2.95 0.77
N ASP A 276 -3.45 4.14 0.48
CA ASP A 276 -3.27 4.65 -0.88
C ASP A 276 -2.03 4.00 -1.52
N ASN A 277 -2.26 3.06 -2.42
CA ASN A 277 -1.20 2.33 -3.11
C ASN A 277 -0.44 3.19 -4.14
N ARG A 278 -0.97 4.35 -4.47
CA ARG A 278 -0.39 5.26 -5.47
C ARG A 278 0.81 6.04 -4.92
N PHE A 279 0.77 6.36 -3.62
CA PHE A 279 1.69 7.30 -2.98
C PHE A 279 2.39 6.75 -1.75
N LEU A 280 2.13 5.48 -1.44
CA LEU A 280 2.81 4.72 -0.39
C LEU A 280 3.53 3.51 -0.95
N GLN A 281 4.60 3.13 -0.28
CA GLN A 281 5.11 1.76 -0.30
C GLN A 281 4.84 1.11 1.05
N HIS A 282 4.68 -0.21 1.06
CA HIS A 282 4.42 -0.95 2.28
C HIS A 282 5.23 -2.24 2.34
N CYS A 283 5.45 -2.75 3.56
CA CYS A 283 6.02 -4.07 3.78
C CYS A 283 5.43 -4.72 5.03
N GLY A 284 5.27 -6.04 4.97
CA GLY A 284 4.95 -6.85 6.13
C GLY A 284 6.19 -7.04 7.00
N VAL A 285 6.05 -6.89 8.32
CA VAL A 285 7.11 -7.15 9.29
C VAL A 285 6.92 -8.56 9.82
N HIS A 286 7.86 -9.45 9.49
CA HIS A 286 7.76 -10.88 9.81
C HIS A 286 8.63 -11.23 11.02
N ASP A 287 8.36 -10.58 12.15
CA ASP A 287 9.08 -10.69 13.42
C ASP A 287 8.34 -11.56 14.45
N TYR A 288 7.49 -12.47 13.99
CA TYR A 288 6.74 -13.43 14.81
C TYR A 288 6.97 -14.88 14.34
N ALA A 289 6.84 -15.84 15.26
CA ALA A 289 7.04 -17.26 14.98
C ALA A 289 5.92 -18.10 15.60
N ASN A 290 5.61 -19.23 14.92
CA ASN A 290 4.68 -20.25 15.42
C ASN A 290 3.26 -19.73 15.76
N GLU A 291 2.85 -18.66 15.13
CA GLU A 291 1.49 -18.10 15.26
C GLU A 291 0.88 -17.88 13.89
N ARG A 292 -0.42 -18.05 13.81
CA ARG A 292 -1.20 -17.80 12.60
C ARG A 292 -1.34 -16.31 12.37
N ARG A 293 -1.31 -15.90 11.10
CA ARG A 293 -1.67 -14.54 10.66
C ARG A 293 -2.59 -14.65 9.45
N HIS A 294 -3.80 -14.14 9.59
CA HIS A 294 -4.82 -14.22 8.57
C HIS A 294 -5.51 -12.88 8.37
N LEU A 295 -5.27 -12.28 7.23
CA LEU A 295 -5.90 -11.04 6.78
C LEU A 295 -6.66 -11.31 5.49
N ILE A 296 -7.69 -10.51 5.24
CA ILE A 296 -8.45 -10.50 3.98
C ILE A 296 -8.45 -9.08 3.42
N ARG A 297 -8.44 -8.95 2.10
CA ARG A 297 -8.46 -7.64 1.47
C ARG A 297 -9.29 -7.61 0.19
N THR A 298 -9.82 -6.44 -0.13
CA THR A 298 -10.29 -6.06 -1.46
C THR A 298 -9.30 -5.11 -2.10
N THR A 299 -9.26 -5.10 -3.42
CA THR A 299 -8.39 -4.22 -4.21
C THR A 299 -9.24 -3.32 -5.08
N ILE A 300 -8.97 -2.03 -5.05
CA ILE A 300 -9.74 -1.01 -5.78
C ILE A 300 -9.02 -0.64 -7.07
N ARG A 301 -9.79 -0.59 -8.17
CA ARG A 301 -9.30 -0.17 -9.49
C ARG A 301 -8.64 1.19 -9.40
N GLY A 302 -7.45 1.32 -9.97
CA GLY A 302 -6.75 2.58 -10.07
C GLY A 302 -6.76 3.17 -11.49
N GLU A 303 -6.09 4.29 -11.63
CA GLU A 303 -5.87 4.97 -12.90
C GLU A 303 -4.42 4.76 -13.38
N ARG A 304 -4.20 5.04 -14.68
CA ARG A 304 -2.84 5.05 -15.23
C ARG A 304 -2.02 6.16 -14.56
N PRO A 305 -0.80 5.87 -14.06
CA PRO A 305 0.09 6.89 -13.48
C PRO A 305 0.45 8.00 -14.47
N ILE A 306 0.38 9.25 -14.03
CA ILE A 306 0.73 10.45 -14.79
C ILE A 306 1.81 11.25 -14.09
#